data_7984f248d8e4c242046b952614648792
#
_entry.id   7984f248d8e4c242046b952614648792
#
_cell.length_a   1.000
_cell.length_b   1.000
_cell.length_c   1.000
_cell.angle_alpha   90.00
_cell.angle_beta   90.00
_cell.angle_gamma   90.00
#
_symmetry.space_group_name_H-M   'P 1'
#
loop_
_entity.id
_entity.type
_entity.pdbx_description
1 polymer ?
#
loop_
_entity_poly.entity_id
_entity_poly.type
_entity_poly.pdbx_seq_one_letter_code
_entity_poly.pdbx_strand_id
1 'polypeptide(L)'
;MRKIFLLSFDDGVIWDQWFIEMLNHYGIPGTFNLNSGLEDFVWDYGPHPIRRLRLAENRHIYEGHEIASHSLHHHWLNSLTDEQLNWEVGEDVRRLKLLFGKEKLGFAVPFTACGEREIDVIRPHVSYIRLSQEQEGFAIPKDPCHIYINGLFNAPDIREKIRAFAENDLEVSCFVMAGHSYELEVLRQWGYMEELLQYIKSFDFEFMTTMEFVEEFYS
;
A
#
# COMPACT_ATOMS: atom_id res chain seq x y z
N MET A 1 -13.39 -13.21 -17.41
CA MET A 1 -12.11 -12.49 -17.14
C MET A 1 -12.20 -11.90 -15.75
N ARG A 2 -11.22 -12.15 -14.88
CA ARG A 2 -11.17 -11.60 -13.52
C ARG A 2 -10.29 -10.36 -13.51
N LYS A 3 -10.78 -9.27 -12.95
CA LYS A 3 -10.08 -7.99 -12.88
C LYS A 3 -9.97 -7.56 -11.42
N ILE A 4 -8.80 -7.77 -10.84
CA ILE A 4 -8.54 -7.58 -9.42
C ILE A 4 -7.98 -6.17 -9.20
N PHE A 5 -8.61 -5.41 -8.32
CA PHE A 5 -8.22 -4.05 -7.99
C PHE A 5 -7.76 -3.96 -6.54
N LEU A 6 -6.49 -3.61 -6.35
CA LEU A 6 -5.84 -3.47 -5.05
C LEU A 6 -5.59 -1.99 -4.73
N LEU A 7 -5.82 -1.62 -3.48
CA LEU A 7 -5.51 -0.30 -2.93
C LEU A 7 -4.40 -0.42 -1.90
N SER A 8 -3.31 0.32 -2.06
CA SER A 8 -2.14 0.26 -1.17
C SER A 8 -1.73 1.68 -0.75
N PHE A 9 -1.97 2.04 0.51
CA PHE A 9 -1.73 3.37 1.05
C PHE A 9 -0.65 3.37 2.11
N ASP A 10 0.23 4.37 2.07
CA ASP A 10 1.48 4.40 2.82
C ASP A 10 1.41 5.36 4.02
N ASP A 11 2.35 5.17 4.95
CA ASP A 11 2.76 6.07 6.03
C ASP A 11 2.02 5.97 7.37
N GLY A 12 0.79 5.51 7.45
CA GLY A 12 0.07 5.39 8.72
C GLY A 12 -0.17 6.74 9.42
N VAL A 13 -0.82 7.67 8.73
CA VAL A 13 -1.04 9.04 9.19
C VAL A 13 -2.44 9.27 9.74
N ILE A 14 -2.65 10.39 10.44
CA ILE A 14 -3.94 10.71 11.08
C ILE A 14 -5.12 10.75 10.10
N TRP A 15 -4.90 11.02 8.83
CA TRP A 15 -5.94 11.05 7.78
C TRP A 15 -6.38 9.65 7.31
N ASP A 16 -5.68 8.59 7.67
CA ASP A 16 -6.12 7.21 7.37
C ASP A 16 -7.52 6.95 7.92
N GLN A 17 -7.86 7.53 9.08
CA GLN A 17 -9.18 7.34 9.68
C GLN A 17 -10.32 7.75 8.71
N TRP A 18 -10.26 8.94 8.15
CA TRP A 18 -11.31 9.43 7.23
C TRP A 18 -11.29 8.70 5.89
N PHE A 19 -10.08 8.33 5.43
CA PHE A 19 -9.96 7.56 4.20
C PHE A 19 -10.53 6.14 4.36
N ILE A 20 -10.29 5.49 5.48
CA ILE A 20 -10.86 4.18 5.82
C ILE A 20 -12.40 4.25 5.93
N GLU A 21 -12.95 5.30 6.57
CA GLU A 21 -14.40 5.51 6.61
C GLU A 21 -14.99 5.60 5.19
N MET A 22 -14.31 6.30 4.28
CA MET A 22 -14.70 6.38 2.88
C MET A 22 -14.62 5.02 2.18
N LEU A 23 -13.53 4.28 2.34
CA LEU A 23 -13.38 2.93 1.77
C LEU A 23 -14.46 1.98 2.28
N ASN A 24 -14.76 2.01 3.57
CA ASN A 24 -15.82 1.23 4.20
C ASN A 24 -17.20 1.56 3.62
N HIS A 25 -17.48 2.85 3.36
CA HIS A 25 -18.73 3.28 2.74
C HIS A 25 -18.92 2.64 1.35
N TYR A 26 -17.85 2.49 0.57
CA TYR A 26 -17.89 1.86 -0.76
C TYR A 26 -17.68 0.34 -0.73
N GLY A 27 -17.42 -0.26 0.43
CA GLY A 27 -17.14 -1.69 0.59
C GLY A 27 -15.87 -2.10 -0.16
N ILE A 28 -14.83 -1.28 -0.09
CA ILE A 28 -13.53 -1.52 -0.74
C ILE A 28 -12.48 -1.80 0.35
N PRO A 29 -11.90 -3.01 0.42
CA PRO A 29 -10.78 -3.26 1.30
C PRO A 29 -9.51 -2.56 0.78
N GLY A 30 -8.64 -2.16 1.70
CA GLY A 30 -7.35 -1.56 1.37
C GLY A 30 -6.22 -2.18 2.16
N THR A 31 -5.01 -1.99 1.68
CA THR A 31 -3.76 -2.33 2.38
C THR A 31 -3.11 -1.06 2.89
N PHE A 32 -2.83 -0.98 4.19
CA PHE A 32 -2.18 0.16 4.83
C PHE A 32 -0.77 -0.22 5.28
N ASN A 33 0.22 0.46 4.71
CA ASN A 33 1.63 0.18 4.92
C ASN A 33 2.17 1.11 6.01
N LEU A 34 2.51 0.56 7.17
CA LEU A 34 2.76 1.31 8.39
C LEU A 34 4.23 1.29 8.81
N ASN A 35 4.66 2.33 9.52
CA ASN A 35 6.00 2.45 10.12
C ASN A 35 5.89 2.43 11.64
N SER A 36 6.19 1.32 12.29
CA SER A 36 6.04 1.21 13.75
C SER A 36 7.12 1.93 14.57
N GLY A 37 8.16 2.42 13.95
CA GLY A 37 9.22 3.22 14.60
C GLY A 37 8.96 4.73 14.59
N LEU A 38 7.94 5.20 13.86
CA LEU A 38 7.66 6.61 13.66
C LEU A 38 6.33 7.06 14.26
N GLU A 39 5.82 6.38 15.28
CA GLU A 39 4.59 6.77 15.96
C GLU A 39 4.67 8.22 16.46
N ASP A 40 3.60 8.99 16.24
CA ASP A 40 3.49 10.40 16.62
C ASP A 40 4.53 11.35 15.97
N PHE A 41 5.35 10.83 15.06
CA PHE A 41 6.33 11.64 14.32
C PHE A 41 5.60 12.63 13.40
N VAL A 42 6.15 13.84 13.35
CA VAL A 42 5.64 14.92 12.50
C VAL A 42 6.72 15.35 11.52
N TRP A 43 6.35 15.48 10.26
CA TRP A 43 7.21 16.09 9.23
C TRP A 43 6.42 17.13 8.42
N ASP A 44 7.12 18.00 7.73
CA ASP A 44 6.50 19.01 6.90
C ASP A 44 6.41 18.55 5.44
N TYR A 45 5.21 18.58 4.87
CA TYR A 45 4.95 18.48 3.45
C TYR A 45 4.63 19.88 2.91
N GLY A 46 5.66 20.60 2.46
CA GLY A 46 5.56 22.01 2.18
C GLY A 46 5.20 22.80 3.45
N PRO A 47 4.10 23.58 3.46
CA PRO A 47 3.64 24.30 4.65
C PRO A 47 2.74 23.46 5.58
N HIS A 48 2.51 22.19 5.28
CA HIS A 48 1.56 21.35 6.00
C HIS A 48 2.29 20.35 6.90
N PRO A 49 2.10 20.41 8.23
CA PRO A 49 2.62 19.39 9.13
C PRO A 49 1.81 18.09 8.98
N ILE A 50 2.49 17.00 8.69
CA ILE A 50 1.91 15.67 8.57
C ILE A 50 2.26 14.86 9.83
N ARG A 51 1.27 14.30 10.49
CA ARG A 51 1.45 13.53 11.71
C ARG A 51 1.12 12.05 11.49
N ARG A 52 2.02 11.18 11.91
CA ARG A 52 1.77 9.73 11.99
C ARG A 52 0.88 9.38 13.17
N LEU A 53 0.11 8.32 13.02
CA LEU A 53 -0.74 7.81 14.09
C LEU A 53 0.09 7.13 15.19
N ARG A 54 -0.45 7.16 16.42
CA ARG A 54 -0.08 6.23 17.47
C ARG A 54 -0.81 4.92 17.23
N LEU A 55 -0.10 3.96 16.67
CA LEU A 55 -0.71 2.71 16.19
C LEU A 55 -1.38 1.93 17.33
N ALA A 56 -0.77 1.90 18.51
CA ALA A 56 -1.33 1.19 19.68
C ALA A 56 -2.70 1.75 20.11
N GLU A 57 -2.90 3.05 20.01
CA GLU A 57 -4.14 3.73 20.38
C GLU A 57 -5.21 3.65 19.28
N ASN A 58 -4.76 3.57 18.01
CA ASN A 58 -5.63 3.71 16.84
C ASN A 58 -5.75 2.42 15.99
N ARG A 59 -5.21 1.30 16.45
CA ARG A 59 -5.22 0.04 15.68
C ARG A 59 -6.61 -0.39 15.18
N HIS A 60 -7.65 -0.02 15.91
CA HIS A 60 -9.03 -0.39 15.62
C HIS A 60 -9.57 0.22 14.31
N ILE A 61 -8.99 1.35 13.85
CA ILE A 61 -9.45 1.97 12.60
C ILE A 61 -9.18 1.08 11.39
N TYR A 62 -8.14 0.23 11.47
CA TYR A 62 -7.74 -0.66 10.37
C TYR A 62 -8.50 -2.01 10.34
N GLU A 63 -9.50 -2.20 11.22
CA GLU A 63 -10.32 -3.43 11.19
C GLU A 63 -11.06 -3.56 9.85
N GLY A 64 -10.97 -4.75 9.23
CA GLY A 64 -11.50 -4.99 7.88
C GLY A 64 -10.53 -4.66 6.74
N HIS A 65 -9.35 -4.12 7.07
CA HIS A 65 -8.29 -3.81 6.11
C HIS A 65 -7.02 -4.60 6.43
N GLU A 66 -6.12 -4.64 5.48
CA GLU A 66 -4.79 -5.23 5.67
C GLU A 66 -3.83 -4.20 6.23
N ILE A 67 -2.92 -4.69 7.11
CA ILE A 67 -1.73 -4.00 7.55
C ILE A 67 -0.51 -4.66 6.92
N ALA A 68 0.39 -3.87 6.36
CA ALA A 68 1.70 -4.27 5.90
C ALA A 68 2.78 -3.36 6.49
N SER A 69 4.03 -3.81 6.43
CA SER A 69 5.19 -3.02 6.87
C SER A 69 5.61 -2.01 5.80
N HIS A 70 6.06 -0.84 6.25
CA HIS A 70 6.66 0.20 5.41
C HIS A 70 8.04 0.62 5.92
N SER A 71 8.79 -0.34 6.48
CA SER A 71 10.01 -0.20 7.27
C SER A 71 9.83 0.55 8.59
N LEU A 72 10.76 0.36 9.50
CA LEU A 72 10.68 0.93 10.86
C LEU A 72 10.74 2.46 10.86
N HIS A 73 11.68 3.05 10.09
CA HIS A 73 11.97 4.49 10.10
C HIS A 73 11.91 5.15 8.72
N HIS A 74 11.31 4.48 7.73
CA HIS A 74 11.12 5.03 6.38
C HIS A 74 12.41 5.52 5.72
N HIS A 75 13.49 4.73 5.81
CA HIS A 75 14.77 5.05 5.17
C HIS A 75 14.76 4.75 3.66
N TRP A 76 15.64 5.41 2.92
CA TRP A 76 16.05 4.97 1.59
C TRP A 76 16.76 3.63 1.72
N LEU A 77 16.13 2.52 1.31
CA LEU A 77 16.60 1.17 1.57
C LEU A 77 17.99 0.92 0.96
N ASN A 78 18.26 1.47 -0.22
CA ASN A 78 19.54 1.34 -0.89
C ASN A 78 20.71 2.12 -0.20
N SER A 79 20.41 2.95 0.78
CA SER A 79 21.41 3.63 1.61
C SER A 79 21.86 2.80 2.81
N LEU A 80 21.18 1.69 3.10
CA LEU A 80 21.44 0.83 4.25
C LEU A 80 22.37 -0.33 3.88
N THR A 81 23.18 -0.77 4.85
CA THR A 81 23.86 -2.07 4.73
C THR A 81 22.85 -3.21 4.85
N ASP A 82 23.22 -4.45 4.45
CA ASP A 82 22.34 -5.61 4.57
C ASP A 82 21.90 -5.85 6.03
N GLU A 83 22.79 -5.67 6.99
CA GLU A 83 22.50 -5.81 8.42
C GLU A 83 21.50 -4.75 8.90
N GLN A 84 21.68 -3.49 8.48
CA GLN A 84 20.77 -2.40 8.82
C GLN A 84 19.39 -2.62 8.18
N LEU A 85 19.35 -3.00 6.91
CA LEU A 85 18.11 -3.28 6.19
C LEU A 85 17.36 -4.47 6.82
N ASN A 86 18.06 -5.56 7.11
CA ASN A 86 17.49 -6.73 7.76
C ASN A 86 16.88 -6.38 9.13
N TRP A 87 17.54 -5.54 9.91
CA TRP A 87 17.02 -5.07 11.19
C TRP A 87 15.82 -4.13 11.01
N GLU A 88 15.92 -3.17 10.11
CA GLU A 88 14.90 -2.14 9.82
C GLU A 88 13.56 -2.79 9.42
N VAL A 89 13.61 -3.80 8.56
CA VAL A 89 12.41 -4.53 8.11
C VAL A 89 11.97 -5.56 9.16
N GLY A 90 12.90 -6.36 9.67
CA GLY A 90 12.58 -7.43 10.61
C GLY A 90 11.97 -6.91 11.92
N GLU A 91 12.48 -5.80 12.44
CA GLU A 91 11.96 -5.21 13.68
C GLU A 91 10.58 -4.57 13.45
N ASP A 92 10.35 -3.89 12.32
CA ASP A 92 9.03 -3.32 11.99
C ASP A 92 7.98 -4.43 11.87
N VAL A 93 8.29 -5.46 11.07
CA VAL A 93 7.41 -6.64 10.91
C VAL A 93 7.10 -7.29 12.25
N ARG A 94 8.11 -7.47 13.12
CA ARG A 94 7.92 -8.05 14.46
C ARG A 94 6.97 -7.20 15.32
N ARG A 95 7.15 -5.88 15.33
CA ARG A 95 6.30 -4.95 16.11
C ARG A 95 4.88 -4.95 15.60
N LEU A 96 4.68 -4.84 14.29
CA LEU A 96 3.35 -4.82 13.68
C LEU A 96 2.62 -6.15 13.89
N LYS A 97 3.30 -7.30 13.77
CA LYS A 97 2.71 -8.62 14.08
C LYS A 97 2.18 -8.68 15.51
N LEU A 98 2.97 -8.23 16.48
CA LEU A 98 2.57 -8.20 17.89
C LEU A 98 1.40 -7.25 18.12
N LEU A 99 1.45 -6.05 17.55
CA LEU A 99 0.44 -5.02 17.77
C LEU A 99 -0.93 -5.39 17.18
N PHE A 100 -0.94 -5.94 15.97
CA PHE A 100 -2.16 -6.27 15.23
C PHE A 100 -2.56 -7.75 15.32
N GLY A 101 -1.80 -8.59 16.01
CA GLY A 101 -2.09 -10.02 16.14
C GLY A 101 -2.02 -10.78 14.80
N LYS A 102 -1.10 -10.40 13.91
CA LYS A 102 -0.95 -10.99 12.58
C LYS A 102 0.19 -12.01 12.56
N GLU A 103 0.01 -13.12 11.85
CA GLU A 103 1.07 -14.12 11.65
C GLU A 103 1.93 -13.80 10.42
N LYS A 104 1.31 -13.25 9.37
CA LYS A 104 1.95 -12.87 8.12
C LYS A 104 1.75 -11.39 7.86
N LEU A 105 2.74 -10.74 7.25
CA LEU A 105 2.64 -9.37 6.76
C LEU A 105 3.28 -9.28 5.37
N GLY A 106 2.81 -8.32 4.59
CA GLY A 106 3.50 -7.82 3.41
C GLY A 106 4.46 -6.67 3.74
N PHE A 107 5.14 -6.21 2.72
CA PHE A 107 6.03 -5.06 2.78
C PHE A 107 5.79 -4.14 1.58
N ALA A 108 5.70 -2.86 1.83
CA ALA A 108 5.74 -1.83 0.80
C ALA A 108 7.05 -1.06 0.89
N VAL A 109 7.69 -0.85 -0.24
CA VAL A 109 8.99 -0.18 -0.32
C VAL A 109 8.83 1.33 -0.12
N PRO A 110 9.51 1.95 0.87
CA PRO A 110 9.62 3.39 0.97
C PRO A 110 10.36 3.98 -0.23
N PHE A 111 9.86 5.09 -0.75
CA PHE A 111 10.41 5.73 -1.95
C PHE A 111 10.44 4.79 -3.18
N THR A 112 11.45 4.92 -4.05
CA THR A 112 11.57 4.14 -5.28
C THR A 112 12.88 3.35 -5.40
N ALA A 113 13.77 3.48 -4.43
CA ALA A 113 15.12 2.91 -4.48
C ALA A 113 15.18 1.52 -3.84
N CYS A 114 14.72 0.51 -4.58
CA CYS A 114 14.80 -0.89 -4.20
C CYS A 114 15.14 -1.72 -5.45
N GLY A 115 16.20 -2.52 -5.36
CA GLY A 115 16.62 -3.46 -6.37
C GLY A 115 16.67 -4.89 -5.82
N GLU A 116 17.21 -5.83 -6.59
CA GLU A 116 17.28 -7.26 -6.21
C GLU A 116 18.01 -7.50 -4.89
N ARG A 117 19.07 -6.73 -4.60
CA ARG A 117 19.77 -6.82 -3.31
C ARG A 117 18.83 -6.57 -2.13
N GLU A 118 18.06 -5.50 -2.18
CA GLU A 118 17.11 -5.14 -1.12
C GLU A 118 16.00 -6.18 -1.03
N ILE A 119 15.47 -6.63 -2.16
CA ILE A 119 14.44 -7.67 -2.23
C ILE A 119 14.92 -8.95 -1.55
N ASP A 120 16.15 -9.40 -1.82
CA ASP A 120 16.70 -10.61 -1.22
C ASP A 120 16.82 -10.52 0.30
N VAL A 121 17.16 -9.35 0.84
CA VAL A 121 17.24 -9.10 2.29
C VAL A 121 15.85 -9.03 2.92
N ILE A 122 14.85 -8.46 2.24
CA ILE A 122 13.49 -8.25 2.76
C ILE A 122 12.66 -9.55 2.69
N ARG A 123 12.79 -10.31 1.62
CA ARG A 123 12.00 -11.52 1.32
C ARG A 123 11.84 -12.50 2.51
N PRO A 124 12.85 -12.81 3.33
CA PRO A 124 12.68 -13.74 4.46
C PRO A 124 11.72 -13.29 5.56
N HIS A 125 11.39 -12.00 5.62
CA HIS A 125 10.55 -11.41 6.67
C HIS A 125 9.07 -11.33 6.32
N VAL A 126 8.71 -11.39 5.02
CA VAL A 126 7.39 -10.98 4.53
C VAL A 126 6.81 -11.96 3.52
N SER A 127 5.51 -11.91 3.30
CA SER A 127 4.82 -12.74 2.31
C SER A 127 4.87 -12.17 0.90
N TYR A 128 5.02 -10.85 0.79
CA TYR A 128 5.14 -10.16 -0.50
C TYR A 128 5.87 -8.82 -0.34
N ILE A 129 6.34 -8.29 -1.46
CA ILE A 129 6.91 -6.95 -1.54
C ILE A 129 6.19 -6.16 -2.63
N ARG A 130 5.56 -5.02 -2.24
CA ARG A 130 5.03 -4.03 -3.16
C ARG A 130 6.12 -2.99 -3.44
N LEU A 131 6.53 -2.92 -4.69
CA LEU A 131 7.50 -1.95 -5.21
C LEU A 131 6.78 -0.63 -5.57
N SER A 132 7.48 0.49 -5.44
CA SER A 132 6.90 1.81 -5.70
C SER A 132 7.10 2.29 -7.15
N GLN A 133 7.79 1.50 -7.97
CA GLN A 133 7.90 1.76 -9.42
C GLN A 133 6.58 1.38 -10.11
N GLU A 134 6.20 2.17 -11.11
CA GLU A 134 5.09 1.83 -11.98
C GLU A 134 5.48 0.77 -13.01
N GLN A 135 4.54 -0.15 -13.27
CA GLN A 135 4.66 -1.12 -14.36
C GLN A 135 3.68 -0.79 -15.49
N GLU A 136 4.07 -1.15 -16.72
CA GLU A 136 3.16 -1.21 -17.84
C GLU A 136 2.42 -2.55 -17.86
N GLY A 137 1.12 -2.51 -18.21
CA GLY A 137 0.29 -3.70 -18.30
C GLY A 137 -0.27 -4.18 -16.96
N PHE A 138 -1.02 -5.27 -16.99
CA PHE A 138 -1.88 -5.71 -15.89
C PHE A 138 -1.74 -7.21 -15.58
N ALA A 139 -0.72 -7.86 -16.11
CA ALA A 139 -0.47 -9.27 -15.84
C ALA A 139 -0.06 -9.47 -14.37
N ILE A 140 -0.53 -10.56 -13.77
CA ILE A 140 -0.11 -10.94 -12.42
C ILE A 140 1.41 -11.18 -12.42
N PRO A 141 2.17 -10.58 -11.48
CA PRO A 141 3.60 -10.84 -11.34
C PRO A 141 3.88 -12.33 -11.13
N LYS A 142 5.01 -12.82 -11.59
CA LYS A 142 5.40 -14.23 -11.37
C LYS A 142 5.90 -14.51 -9.95
N ASP A 143 6.32 -13.47 -9.24
CA ASP A 143 6.91 -13.52 -7.90
C ASP A 143 6.19 -12.48 -7.01
N PRO A 144 5.64 -12.89 -5.86
CA PRO A 144 4.96 -11.96 -4.95
C PRO A 144 5.89 -10.88 -4.38
N CYS A 145 7.20 -11.02 -4.48
CA CYS A 145 8.15 -9.97 -4.10
C CYS A 145 8.39 -8.92 -5.21
N HIS A 146 7.66 -8.99 -6.32
CA HIS A 146 7.75 -8.06 -7.45
C HIS A 146 6.38 -7.51 -7.83
N ILE A 147 5.58 -7.10 -6.84
CA ILE A 147 4.29 -6.45 -7.07
C ILE A 147 4.55 -4.95 -7.31
N TYR A 148 4.35 -4.49 -8.52
CA TYR A 148 4.50 -3.08 -8.91
C TYR A 148 3.17 -2.35 -8.79
N ILE A 149 3.21 -1.01 -8.65
CA ILE A 149 2.01 -0.20 -8.77
C ILE A 149 1.69 0.05 -10.26
N ASN A 150 0.41 0.31 -10.56
CA ASN A 150 -0.03 0.74 -11.88
C ASN A 150 -0.23 2.26 -11.94
N GLY A 151 -0.33 2.91 -10.80
CA GLY A 151 -0.39 4.35 -10.72
C GLY A 151 -0.72 4.86 -9.32
N LEU A 152 -0.40 6.14 -9.10
CA LEU A 152 -0.84 6.87 -7.93
C LEU A 152 -2.27 7.38 -8.14
N PHE A 153 -3.07 7.46 -7.06
CA PHE A 153 -4.47 7.90 -7.17
C PHE A 153 -4.61 9.32 -7.76
N ASN A 154 -3.60 10.17 -7.54
CA ASN A 154 -3.57 11.56 -7.99
C ASN A 154 -2.79 11.77 -9.30
N ALA A 155 -2.36 10.69 -9.97
CA ALA A 155 -1.72 10.78 -11.27
C ALA A 155 -2.71 11.34 -12.31
N PRO A 156 -2.28 12.25 -13.21
CA PRO A 156 -3.18 12.89 -14.18
C PRO A 156 -3.88 11.90 -15.10
N ASP A 157 -3.26 10.76 -15.38
CA ASP A 157 -3.71 9.69 -16.28
C ASP A 157 -4.39 8.52 -15.57
N ILE A 158 -4.64 8.60 -14.26
CA ILE A 158 -5.13 7.45 -13.47
C ILE A 158 -6.47 6.91 -14.00
N ARG A 159 -7.40 7.79 -14.43
CA ARG A 159 -8.68 7.36 -14.98
C ARG A 159 -8.52 6.64 -16.33
N GLU A 160 -7.55 7.05 -17.14
CA GLU A 160 -7.22 6.39 -18.41
C GLU A 160 -6.61 5.01 -18.16
N LYS A 161 -5.69 4.88 -17.20
CA LYS A 161 -5.10 3.61 -16.77
C LYS A 161 -6.17 2.65 -16.24
N ILE A 162 -7.10 3.12 -15.41
CA ILE A 162 -8.22 2.33 -14.89
C ILE A 162 -9.14 1.85 -16.02
N ARG A 163 -9.42 2.70 -17.01
CA ARG A 163 -10.20 2.30 -18.18
C ARG A 163 -9.48 1.25 -19.01
N ALA A 164 -8.19 1.44 -19.27
CA ALA A 164 -7.38 0.46 -19.99
C ALA A 164 -7.34 -0.88 -19.24
N PHE A 165 -7.30 -0.84 -17.89
CA PHE A 165 -7.44 -2.04 -17.06
C PHE A 165 -8.81 -2.69 -17.21
N ALA A 166 -9.89 -1.93 -17.25
CA ALA A 166 -11.22 -2.46 -17.47
C ALA A 166 -11.39 -3.11 -18.87
N GLU A 167 -10.68 -2.62 -19.86
CA GLU A 167 -10.80 -3.04 -21.27
C GLU A 167 -9.80 -4.13 -21.67
N ASN A 168 -8.79 -4.47 -20.83
CA ASN A 168 -7.81 -5.50 -21.18
C ASN A 168 -8.46 -6.89 -21.33
N ASP A 169 -7.87 -7.75 -22.16
CA ASP A 169 -8.36 -9.07 -22.55
C ASP A 169 -7.68 -10.24 -21.82
N LEU A 170 -6.87 -9.97 -20.79
CA LEU A 170 -6.26 -11.02 -19.98
C LEU A 170 -7.32 -11.81 -19.21
N GLU A 171 -7.15 -13.13 -19.12
CA GLU A 171 -8.06 -13.99 -18.37
C GLU A 171 -8.13 -13.60 -16.90
N VAL A 172 -6.96 -13.28 -16.31
CA VAL A 172 -6.82 -12.71 -14.97
C VAL A 172 -5.84 -11.54 -15.04
N SER A 173 -6.21 -10.44 -14.42
CA SER A 173 -5.39 -9.22 -14.39
C SER A 173 -5.49 -8.51 -13.05
N CYS A 174 -4.46 -7.73 -12.70
CA CYS A 174 -4.40 -7.00 -11.44
C CYS A 174 -4.02 -5.55 -11.68
N PHE A 175 -4.65 -4.64 -10.94
CA PHE A 175 -4.31 -3.22 -10.86
C PHE A 175 -4.01 -2.83 -9.43
N VAL A 176 -2.85 -2.27 -9.18
CA VAL A 176 -2.45 -1.75 -7.86
C VAL A 176 -2.44 -0.22 -7.90
N MET A 177 -3.41 0.41 -7.22
CA MET A 177 -3.43 1.85 -7.02
C MET A 177 -2.81 2.20 -5.68
N ALA A 178 -1.83 3.09 -5.69
CA ALA A 178 -1.12 3.51 -4.48
C ALA A 178 -1.32 5.00 -4.17
N GLY A 179 -0.94 5.42 -2.96
CA GLY A 179 -0.97 6.81 -2.54
C GLY A 179 -0.78 6.98 -1.03
N HIS A 180 -1.01 8.20 -0.58
CA HIS A 180 -0.94 8.59 0.83
C HIS A 180 -2.21 9.35 1.20
N SER A 181 -2.84 9.02 2.31
CA SER A 181 -4.09 9.67 2.74
C SER A 181 -3.90 11.15 3.09
N TYR A 182 -2.69 11.57 3.51
CA TYR A 182 -2.39 12.98 3.77
C TYR A 182 -2.45 13.86 2.50
N GLU A 183 -2.20 13.28 1.32
CA GLU A 183 -2.30 14.03 0.06
C GLU A 183 -3.74 14.47 -0.22
N LEU A 184 -4.74 13.69 0.23
CA LEU A 184 -6.15 14.05 0.09
C LEU A 184 -6.47 15.35 0.84
N GLU A 185 -5.87 15.54 2.02
CA GLU A 185 -6.02 16.75 2.81
C GLU A 185 -5.22 17.92 2.23
N VAL A 186 -3.93 17.72 2.03
CA VAL A 186 -3.00 18.76 1.59
C VAL A 186 -3.37 19.32 0.23
N LEU A 187 -3.77 18.44 -0.70
CA LEU A 187 -4.17 18.81 -2.06
C LEU A 187 -5.68 19.11 -2.16
N ARG A 188 -6.43 19.00 -1.05
CA ARG A 188 -7.89 19.18 -1.00
C ARG A 188 -8.64 18.27 -1.97
N GLN A 189 -8.23 17.01 -2.02
CA GLN A 189 -8.70 16.02 -3.01
C GLN A 189 -9.71 15.00 -2.44
N TRP A 190 -10.31 15.23 -1.29
CA TRP A 190 -11.32 14.33 -0.71
C TRP A 190 -12.49 14.08 -1.68
N GLY A 191 -13.07 15.15 -2.25
CA GLY A 191 -14.15 15.01 -3.24
C GLY A 191 -13.69 14.31 -4.51
N TYR A 192 -12.47 14.58 -4.98
CA TYR A 192 -11.90 13.87 -6.12
C TYR A 192 -11.72 12.38 -5.84
N MET A 193 -11.25 12.01 -4.64
CA MET A 193 -11.11 10.59 -4.25
C MET A 193 -12.47 9.90 -4.22
N GLU A 194 -13.49 10.55 -3.67
CA GLU A 194 -14.84 10.00 -3.66
C GLU A 194 -15.36 9.75 -5.09
N GLU A 195 -15.22 10.71 -5.99
CA GLU A 195 -15.54 10.52 -7.40
C GLU A 195 -14.72 9.42 -8.09
N LEU A 196 -13.44 9.27 -7.70
CA LEU A 196 -12.57 8.21 -8.21
C LEU A 196 -13.02 6.82 -7.73
N LEU A 197 -13.40 6.68 -6.46
CA LEU A 197 -13.94 5.42 -5.92
C LEU A 197 -15.28 5.06 -6.59
N GLN A 198 -16.17 6.04 -6.81
CA GLN A 198 -17.40 5.83 -7.58
C GLN A 198 -17.12 5.37 -9.01
N TYR A 199 -16.13 5.99 -9.64
CA TYR A 199 -15.69 5.60 -10.98
C TYR A 199 -15.15 4.16 -11.01
N ILE A 200 -14.30 3.79 -10.06
CA ILE A 200 -13.76 2.43 -9.92
C ILE A 200 -14.90 1.41 -9.68
N LYS A 201 -15.86 1.74 -8.84
CA LYS A 201 -17.05 0.91 -8.54
C LYS A 201 -18.03 0.79 -9.70
N SER A 202 -17.92 1.64 -10.72
CA SER A 202 -18.75 1.52 -11.93
C SER A 202 -18.33 0.38 -12.86
N PHE A 203 -17.16 -0.23 -12.62
CA PHE A 203 -16.67 -1.40 -13.32
C PHE A 203 -16.91 -2.67 -12.50
N ASP A 204 -16.90 -3.82 -13.16
CA ASP A 204 -17.00 -5.14 -12.54
C ASP A 204 -15.61 -5.62 -12.07
N PHE A 205 -15.05 -4.93 -11.07
CA PHE A 205 -13.78 -5.27 -10.46
C PHE A 205 -13.97 -6.08 -9.16
N GLU A 206 -13.09 -7.04 -8.95
CA GLU A 206 -12.94 -7.72 -7.66
C GLU A 206 -12.00 -6.91 -6.76
N PHE A 207 -12.47 -6.54 -5.57
CA PHE A 207 -11.66 -5.82 -4.59
C PHE A 207 -11.19 -6.79 -3.52
N MET A 208 -9.91 -6.78 -3.25
CA MET A 208 -9.30 -7.54 -2.17
C MET A 208 -8.07 -6.80 -1.61
N THR A 209 -7.58 -7.23 -0.46
CA THR A 209 -6.30 -6.77 0.06
C THR A 209 -5.16 -7.40 -0.70
N THR A 210 -3.94 -6.84 -0.58
CA THR A 210 -2.77 -7.42 -1.23
C THR A 210 -2.43 -8.81 -0.66
N MET A 211 -2.65 -9.04 0.63
CA MET A 211 -2.43 -10.35 1.23
C MET A 211 -3.42 -11.40 0.71
N GLU A 212 -4.71 -11.06 0.60
CA GLU A 212 -5.71 -11.96 0.01
C GLU A 212 -5.34 -12.33 -1.43
N PHE A 213 -4.91 -11.36 -2.21
CA PHE A 213 -4.41 -11.58 -3.56
C PHE A 213 -3.20 -12.53 -3.56
N VAL A 214 -2.24 -12.32 -2.67
CA VAL A 214 -1.04 -13.17 -2.59
C VAL A 214 -1.38 -14.59 -2.13
N GLU A 215 -2.27 -14.73 -1.16
CA GLU A 215 -2.72 -16.04 -0.69
C GLU A 215 -3.50 -16.81 -1.77
N GLU A 216 -4.23 -16.13 -2.64
CA GLU A 216 -4.96 -16.79 -3.73
C GLU A 216 -4.06 -17.22 -4.89
N PHE A 217 -3.09 -16.42 -5.27
CA PHE A 217 -2.33 -16.63 -6.51
C PHE A 217 -0.95 -17.27 -6.34
N TYR A 218 -0.40 -17.31 -5.09
CA TYR A 218 0.96 -17.84 -4.85
C TYR A 218 1.03 -18.89 -3.72
N SER A 219 -0.12 -19.43 -3.25
CA SER A 219 -0.17 -20.47 -2.21
C SER A 219 0.04 -21.88 -2.76
#